data_aac6661818a11378119854b9bc41f7c4
#
_entry.id   aac6661818a11378119854b9bc41f7c4
#
_cell.length_a   1.000
_cell.length_b   1.000
_cell.length_c   1.000
_cell.angle_alpha   90.00
_cell.angle_beta   90.00
_cell.angle_gamma   90.00
#
_symmetry.space_group_name_H-M   'P 1'
#
loop_
_entity.id
_entity.type
_entity.pdbx_description
1 polymer ?
#
loop_
_entity_poly.entity_id
_entity_poly.type
_entity_poly.pdbx_seq_one_letter_code
_entity_poly.pdbx_strand_id
1 'polypeptide(L)'
;MFDLTGKTAIITGSSKGIGKSIATQMALHGAKVVVSSRKVEACQIVADEINEACKDSEGEAIVIPCNISDKTALQMLVDETRAQLGKIDILVCNAASNPFFGSMMDIPEDAFDKVMNNNIKSNHLLCQMVIPEMKERKDGSIIIVSSIGGLQASTVIGTYNISKAADIMLVKNLAAEFGPDNVRTNAIAPGLFKTDFARALWENPEILK
;
A
#
# COMPACT_ATOMS: atom_id res chain seq x y z
N MET A 1 -19.78 -9.25 9.98
CA MET A 1 -19.72 -7.82 10.34
C MET A 1 -18.93 -7.03 9.30
N PHE A 2 -17.87 -7.58 8.76
CA PHE A 2 -17.13 -6.99 7.65
C PHE A 2 -17.33 -7.87 6.41
N ASP A 3 -18.22 -7.49 5.53
CA ASP A 3 -18.51 -8.19 4.28
C ASP A 3 -17.94 -7.35 3.12
N LEU A 4 -17.02 -7.94 2.37
CA LEU A 4 -16.39 -7.37 1.19
C LEU A 4 -16.73 -8.15 -0.08
N THR A 5 -17.76 -9.01 -0.03
CA THR A 5 -18.24 -9.77 -1.19
C THR A 5 -18.52 -8.85 -2.38
N GLY A 6 -18.00 -9.21 -3.53
CA GLY A 6 -18.13 -8.43 -4.76
C GLY A 6 -17.25 -7.16 -4.84
N LYS A 7 -16.38 -6.91 -3.86
CA LYS A 7 -15.41 -5.81 -3.88
C LYS A 7 -14.06 -6.27 -4.44
N THR A 8 -13.46 -5.45 -5.27
CA THR A 8 -12.10 -5.67 -5.81
C THR A 8 -11.12 -4.73 -5.13
N ALA A 9 -10.02 -5.29 -4.63
CA ALA A 9 -8.98 -4.54 -3.91
C ALA A 9 -7.59 -4.72 -4.53
N ILE A 10 -6.89 -3.60 -4.78
CA ILE A 10 -5.46 -3.61 -5.10
C ILE A 10 -4.68 -3.36 -3.80
N ILE A 11 -3.71 -4.22 -3.47
CA ILE A 11 -2.83 -4.05 -2.33
C ILE A 11 -1.37 -4.06 -2.79
N THR A 12 -0.70 -2.91 -2.79
CA THR A 12 0.71 -2.83 -3.16
C THR A 12 1.62 -3.34 -2.04
N GLY A 13 2.72 -4.02 -2.39
CA GLY A 13 3.65 -4.58 -1.40
C GLY A 13 3.06 -5.71 -0.57
N SER A 14 2.18 -6.52 -1.16
CA SER A 14 1.40 -7.55 -0.46
C SER A 14 2.01 -8.95 -0.49
N SER A 15 3.26 -9.10 -0.95
CA SER A 15 3.95 -10.41 -0.91
C SER A 15 4.48 -10.80 0.48
N LYS A 16 4.40 -9.91 1.49
CA LYS A 16 4.82 -10.17 2.88
C LYS A 16 4.32 -9.09 3.85
N GLY A 17 4.52 -9.34 5.16
CA GLY A 17 4.29 -8.35 6.22
C GLY A 17 2.85 -7.83 6.27
N ILE A 18 2.71 -6.53 6.52
CA ILE A 18 1.41 -5.86 6.68
C ILE A 18 0.55 -6.02 5.42
N GLY A 19 1.13 -5.83 4.23
CA GLY A 19 0.41 -5.97 2.97
C GLY A 19 -0.15 -7.38 2.73
N LYS A 20 0.63 -8.43 3.04
CA LYS A 20 0.15 -9.83 3.00
C LYS A 20 -1.03 -10.01 3.94
N SER A 21 -0.91 -9.54 5.19
CA SER A 21 -2.00 -9.65 6.18
C SER A 21 -3.27 -8.93 5.72
N ILE A 22 -3.15 -7.72 5.15
CA ILE A 22 -4.28 -6.97 4.62
C ILE A 22 -4.96 -7.76 3.48
N ALA A 23 -4.18 -8.25 2.50
CA ALA A 23 -4.71 -9.01 1.36
C ALA A 23 -5.45 -10.27 1.85
N THR A 24 -4.82 -11.03 2.77
CA THR A 24 -5.43 -12.23 3.35
C THR A 24 -6.75 -11.92 4.07
N GLN A 25 -6.76 -10.90 4.93
CA GLN A 25 -7.98 -10.55 5.68
C GLN A 25 -9.09 -10.03 4.76
N MET A 26 -8.77 -9.21 3.75
CA MET A 26 -9.79 -8.76 2.80
C MET A 26 -10.39 -9.92 2.01
N ALA A 27 -9.58 -10.87 1.55
CA ALA A 27 -10.06 -12.05 0.84
C ALA A 27 -10.91 -12.95 1.74
N LEU A 28 -10.50 -13.21 2.99
CA LEU A 28 -11.30 -13.98 3.97
C LEU A 28 -12.67 -13.34 4.26
N HIS A 29 -12.83 -12.04 3.97
CA HIS A 29 -14.10 -11.32 4.06
C HIS A 29 -14.82 -11.17 2.71
N GLY A 30 -14.43 -11.95 1.69
CA GLY A 30 -15.12 -12.06 0.41
C GLY A 30 -14.60 -11.15 -0.71
N ALA A 31 -13.54 -10.36 -0.48
CA ALA A 31 -13.00 -9.52 -1.55
C ALA A 31 -12.18 -10.32 -2.56
N LYS A 32 -12.20 -9.87 -3.82
CA LYS A 32 -11.20 -10.24 -4.83
C LYS A 32 -9.99 -9.33 -4.67
N VAL A 33 -8.82 -9.90 -4.41
CA VAL A 33 -7.63 -9.11 -4.09
C VAL A 33 -6.52 -9.30 -5.11
N VAL A 34 -5.83 -8.22 -5.44
CA VAL A 34 -4.61 -8.26 -6.23
C VAL A 34 -3.40 -8.27 -5.31
N VAL A 35 -2.67 -9.37 -5.31
CA VAL A 35 -1.37 -9.50 -4.63
C VAL A 35 -0.30 -8.96 -5.56
N SER A 36 0.35 -7.86 -5.15
CA SER A 36 1.28 -7.12 -5.99
C SER A 36 2.59 -6.77 -5.29
N SER A 37 3.69 -7.16 -5.88
CA SER A 37 5.06 -6.72 -5.57
C SER A 37 5.96 -6.97 -6.78
N ARG A 38 7.27 -6.64 -6.66
CA ARG A 38 8.24 -6.81 -7.75
C ARG A 38 8.58 -8.28 -8.09
N LYS A 39 8.40 -9.20 -7.13
CA LYS A 39 8.76 -10.62 -7.27
C LYS A 39 7.50 -11.45 -7.46
N VAL A 40 7.31 -11.93 -8.68
CA VAL A 40 6.14 -12.73 -9.08
C VAL A 40 6.00 -13.97 -8.20
N GLU A 41 7.09 -14.71 -8.00
CA GLU A 41 7.09 -15.96 -7.24
C GLU A 41 6.63 -15.76 -5.79
N ALA A 42 7.08 -14.65 -5.16
CA ALA A 42 6.66 -14.32 -3.81
C ALA A 42 5.19 -13.89 -3.73
N CYS A 43 4.65 -13.26 -4.79
CA CYS A 43 3.24 -12.95 -4.89
C CYS A 43 2.41 -14.23 -5.10
N GLN A 44 2.88 -15.15 -5.93
CA GLN A 44 2.18 -16.40 -6.23
C GLN A 44 2.00 -17.25 -4.98
N ILE A 45 3.05 -17.41 -4.17
CA ILE A 45 2.96 -18.14 -2.89
C ILE A 45 1.84 -17.55 -2.01
N VAL A 46 1.76 -16.22 -1.91
CA VAL A 46 0.74 -15.57 -1.09
C VAL A 46 -0.66 -15.72 -1.69
N ALA A 47 -0.79 -15.63 -3.02
CA ALA A 47 -2.08 -15.81 -3.68
C ALA A 47 -2.58 -17.25 -3.52
N ASP A 48 -1.70 -18.25 -3.64
CA ASP A 48 -2.04 -19.66 -3.44
C ASP A 48 -2.50 -19.93 -1.99
N GLU A 49 -1.79 -19.37 -1.00
CA GLU A 49 -2.17 -19.46 0.41
C GLU A 49 -3.56 -18.81 0.67
N ILE A 50 -3.82 -17.66 0.07
CA ILE A 50 -5.11 -16.96 0.19
C ILE A 50 -6.22 -17.80 -0.46
N ASN A 51 -6.00 -18.28 -1.68
CA ASN A 51 -7.00 -19.06 -2.42
C ASN A 51 -7.33 -20.37 -1.72
N GLU A 52 -6.35 -21.05 -1.13
CA GLU A 52 -6.61 -22.23 -0.30
C GLU A 52 -7.44 -21.88 0.96
N ALA A 53 -7.13 -20.76 1.60
CA ALA A 53 -7.88 -20.32 2.78
C ALA A 53 -9.30 -19.86 2.45
N CYS A 54 -9.55 -19.41 1.21
CA CYS A 54 -10.83 -18.89 0.74
C CYS A 54 -11.65 -19.91 -0.09
N LYS A 55 -11.21 -21.17 -0.22
CA LYS A 55 -11.85 -22.18 -1.08
C LYS A 55 -13.35 -22.38 -0.88
N ASP A 56 -13.85 -22.11 0.32
CA ASP A 56 -15.26 -22.23 0.68
C ASP A 56 -15.95 -20.86 0.80
N SER A 57 -15.37 -19.80 0.23
CA SER A 57 -15.88 -18.42 0.27
C SER A 57 -15.79 -17.72 -1.09
N GLU A 58 -16.32 -16.50 -1.18
CA GLU A 58 -16.29 -15.66 -2.39
C GLU A 58 -14.95 -14.96 -2.62
N GLY A 59 -14.03 -15.02 -1.64
CA GLY A 59 -12.73 -14.35 -1.72
C GLY A 59 -11.80 -15.04 -2.71
N GLU A 60 -11.03 -14.22 -3.43
CA GLU A 60 -10.11 -14.66 -4.46
C GLU A 60 -8.85 -13.80 -4.47
N ALA A 61 -7.69 -14.38 -4.74
CA ALA A 61 -6.45 -13.66 -4.95
C ALA A 61 -5.87 -13.93 -6.34
N ILE A 62 -5.52 -12.86 -7.06
CA ILE A 62 -4.74 -12.93 -8.30
C ILE A 62 -3.40 -12.22 -8.13
N VAL A 63 -2.44 -12.53 -9.01
CA VAL A 63 -1.11 -11.93 -9.00
C VAL A 63 -0.95 -10.97 -10.17
N ILE A 64 -0.65 -9.71 -9.88
CA ILE A 64 -0.21 -8.74 -10.88
C ILE A 64 1.07 -8.07 -10.34
N PRO A 65 2.25 -8.42 -10.89
CA PRO A 65 3.50 -7.87 -10.41
C PRO A 65 3.62 -6.39 -10.75
N CYS A 66 4.18 -5.60 -9.81
CA CYS A 66 4.41 -4.18 -10.05
C CYS A 66 5.65 -3.67 -9.34
N ASN A 67 6.47 -2.92 -10.08
CA ASN A 67 7.48 -2.05 -9.51
C ASN A 67 6.90 -0.65 -9.33
N ILE A 68 6.60 -0.26 -8.10
CA ILE A 68 5.97 1.03 -7.79
C ILE A 68 6.79 2.26 -8.18
N SER A 69 8.09 2.11 -8.46
CA SER A 69 8.91 3.22 -8.96
C SER A 69 8.69 3.52 -10.44
N ASP A 70 7.98 2.67 -11.16
CA ASP A 70 7.74 2.77 -12.60
C ASP A 70 6.26 3.11 -12.87
N LYS A 71 6.02 4.29 -13.44
CA LYS A 71 4.67 4.76 -13.79
C LYS A 71 3.96 3.82 -14.77
N THR A 72 4.69 3.24 -15.73
CA THR A 72 4.11 2.30 -16.70
C THR A 72 3.65 1.02 -15.99
N ALA A 73 4.45 0.50 -15.06
CA ALA A 73 4.06 -0.66 -14.27
C ALA A 73 2.85 -0.37 -13.35
N LEU A 74 2.73 0.85 -12.80
CA LEU A 74 1.55 1.25 -12.04
C LEU A 74 0.29 1.28 -12.93
N GLN A 75 0.41 1.81 -14.15
CA GLN A 75 -0.71 1.82 -15.10
C GLN A 75 -1.12 0.40 -15.48
N MET A 76 -0.16 -0.47 -15.80
CA MET A 76 -0.42 -1.89 -16.09
C MET A 76 -1.11 -2.61 -14.93
N LEU A 77 -0.68 -2.36 -13.67
CA LEU A 77 -1.33 -2.92 -12.48
C LEU A 77 -2.83 -2.57 -12.45
N VAL A 78 -3.17 -1.32 -12.69
CA VAL A 78 -4.56 -0.83 -12.68
C VAL A 78 -5.35 -1.39 -13.85
N ASP A 79 -4.79 -1.38 -15.07
CA ASP A 79 -5.49 -1.82 -16.29
C ASP A 79 -5.70 -3.34 -16.29
N GLU A 80 -4.71 -4.13 -15.87
CA GLU A 80 -4.86 -5.57 -15.73
C GLU A 80 -5.85 -5.96 -14.63
N THR A 81 -5.88 -5.21 -13.52
CA THR A 81 -6.91 -5.40 -12.48
C THR A 81 -8.31 -5.21 -13.06
N ARG A 82 -8.52 -4.14 -13.83
CA ARG A 82 -9.81 -3.90 -14.49
C ARG A 82 -10.16 -5.00 -15.49
N ALA A 83 -9.20 -5.45 -16.28
CA ALA A 83 -9.39 -6.48 -17.28
C ALA A 83 -9.79 -7.84 -16.66
N GLN A 84 -9.19 -8.20 -15.53
CA GLN A 84 -9.39 -9.50 -14.90
C GLN A 84 -10.53 -9.51 -13.87
N LEU A 85 -10.69 -8.43 -13.08
CA LEU A 85 -11.62 -8.37 -11.95
C LEU A 85 -12.71 -7.31 -12.10
N GLY A 86 -12.69 -6.52 -13.16
CA GLY A 86 -13.65 -5.46 -13.42
C GLY A 86 -13.30 -4.15 -12.70
N LYS A 87 -14.23 -3.57 -11.96
CA LYS A 87 -14.04 -2.30 -11.25
C LYS A 87 -13.07 -2.45 -10.06
N ILE A 88 -12.40 -1.35 -9.70
CA ILE A 88 -11.55 -1.29 -8.50
C ILE A 88 -12.31 -0.54 -7.41
N ASP A 89 -12.69 -1.22 -6.33
CA ASP A 89 -13.43 -0.65 -5.20
C ASP A 89 -12.52 -0.12 -4.11
N ILE A 90 -11.37 -0.79 -3.92
CA ILE A 90 -10.45 -0.52 -2.81
C ILE A 90 -9.02 -0.43 -3.36
N LEU A 91 -8.32 0.63 -2.98
CA LEU A 91 -6.88 0.76 -3.20
C LEU A 91 -6.16 0.83 -1.85
N VAL A 92 -5.19 -0.07 -1.63
CA VAL A 92 -4.30 -0.04 -0.47
C VAL A 92 -2.88 0.24 -0.93
N CYS A 93 -2.41 1.47 -0.71
CA CYS A 93 -1.03 1.87 -0.92
C CYS A 93 -0.20 1.49 0.31
N ASN A 94 0.38 0.28 0.29
CA ASN A 94 1.18 -0.24 1.39
C ASN A 94 2.67 -0.35 1.05
N ALA A 95 3.03 -0.50 -0.23
CA ALA A 95 4.42 -0.59 -0.63
C ALA A 95 5.19 0.69 -0.28
N ALA A 96 6.36 0.53 0.32
CA ALA A 96 7.25 1.63 0.66
C ALA A 96 8.72 1.20 0.60
N SER A 97 9.63 2.16 0.63
CA SER A 97 11.07 1.94 0.75
C SER A 97 11.69 2.88 1.79
N ASN A 98 12.70 2.37 2.48
CA ASN A 98 13.59 3.14 3.33
C ASN A 98 15.01 2.58 3.19
N PRO A 99 15.78 3.03 2.19
CA PRO A 99 17.11 2.48 1.89
C PRO A 99 18.22 3.03 2.77
N PHE A 100 17.95 4.04 3.60
CA PHE A 100 18.97 4.73 4.38
C PHE A 100 18.57 4.86 5.85
N PHE A 101 19.54 4.60 6.73
CA PHE A 101 19.44 4.76 8.18
C PHE A 101 20.62 5.60 8.66
N GLY A 102 20.37 6.78 9.19
CA GLY A 102 21.38 7.72 9.65
C GLY A 102 20.89 9.16 9.66
N SER A 103 21.84 10.10 9.83
CA SER A 103 21.55 11.53 9.81
C SER A 103 20.96 11.96 8.45
N MET A 104 19.97 12.85 8.48
CA MET A 104 19.40 13.43 7.27
C MET A 104 20.44 14.22 6.44
N MET A 105 21.54 14.65 7.05
CA MET A 105 22.60 15.36 6.35
C MET A 105 23.49 14.44 5.51
N ASP A 106 23.47 13.14 5.80
CA ASP A 106 24.32 12.15 5.15
C ASP A 106 23.59 11.30 4.12
N ILE A 107 22.26 11.50 3.93
CA ILE A 107 21.51 10.70 2.98
C ILE A 107 21.96 11.01 1.54
N PRO A 108 22.33 10.01 0.74
CA PRO A 108 22.60 10.20 -0.69
C PRO A 108 21.37 10.67 -1.45
N GLU A 109 21.57 11.50 -2.49
CA GLU A 109 20.48 12.06 -3.29
C GLU A 109 19.60 10.97 -3.94
N ASP A 110 20.21 9.94 -4.47
CA ASP A 110 19.51 8.79 -5.07
C ASP A 110 18.63 8.01 -4.04
N ALA A 111 19.09 7.92 -2.79
CA ALA A 111 18.32 7.34 -1.71
C ALA A 111 17.14 8.23 -1.30
N PHE A 112 17.34 9.55 -1.24
CA PHE A 112 16.29 10.54 -1.01
C PHE A 112 15.21 10.44 -2.10
N ASP A 113 15.62 10.53 -3.37
CA ASP A 113 14.72 10.45 -4.53
C ASP A 113 13.95 9.15 -4.55
N LYS A 114 14.59 8.04 -4.23
CA LYS A 114 13.94 6.73 -4.12
C LYS A 114 12.85 6.69 -3.05
N VAL A 115 13.09 7.31 -1.89
CA VAL A 115 12.06 7.41 -0.83
C VAL A 115 10.88 8.23 -1.33
N MET A 116 11.13 9.42 -1.88
CA MET A 116 10.06 10.32 -2.34
C MET A 116 9.28 9.74 -3.52
N ASN A 117 9.98 9.13 -4.48
CA ASN A 117 9.34 8.51 -5.64
C ASN A 117 8.47 7.31 -5.24
N ASN A 118 9.00 6.42 -4.39
CA ASN A 118 8.30 5.19 -4.02
C ASN A 118 7.19 5.41 -2.99
N ASN A 119 7.39 6.31 -2.01
CA ASN A 119 6.44 6.42 -0.91
C ASN A 119 5.34 7.46 -1.19
N ILE A 120 5.64 8.50 -1.99
CA ILE A 120 4.68 9.58 -2.24
C ILE A 120 4.20 9.61 -3.68
N LYS A 121 5.13 9.71 -4.65
CA LYS A 121 4.74 9.86 -6.06
C LYS A 121 3.96 8.65 -6.55
N SER A 122 4.37 7.42 -6.19
CA SER A 122 3.65 6.22 -6.59
C SER A 122 2.23 6.17 -6.03
N ASN A 123 2.04 6.53 -4.74
CA ASN A 123 0.73 6.57 -4.10
C ASN A 123 -0.18 7.59 -4.77
N HIS A 124 0.35 8.80 -5.05
CA HIS A 124 -0.39 9.83 -5.76
C HIS A 124 -0.80 9.38 -7.17
N LEU A 125 0.11 8.77 -7.93
CA LEU A 125 -0.19 8.27 -9.29
C LEU A 125 -1.27 7.17 -9.26
N LEU A 126 -1.20 6.21 -8.33
CA LEU A 126 -2.24 5.20 -8.19
C LEU A 126 -3.60 5.82 -7.86
N CYS A 127 -3.63 6.79 -6.95
CA CYS A 127 -4.87 7.52 -6.64
C CYS A 127 -5.42 8.22 -7.90
N GLN A 128 -4.57 8.89 -8.70
CA GLN A 128 -5.00 9.52 -9.96
C GLN A 128 -5.61 8.52 -10.95
N MET A 129 -5.11 7.26 -10.97
CA MET A 129 -5.57 6.24 -11.91
C MET A 129 -6.91 5.61 -11.49
N VAL A 130 -7.23 5.53 -10.18
CA VAL A 130 -8.45 4.86 -9.71
C VAL A 130 -9.58 5.81 -9.30
N ILE A 131 -9.28 7.03 -8.87
CA ILE A 131 -10.29 8.00 -8.40
C ILE A 131 -11.34 8.33 -9.46
N PRO A 132 -11.03 8.53 -10.75
CA PRO A 132 -12.02 8.89 -11.74
C PRO A 132 -13.21 7.92 -11.79
N GLU A 133 -12.96 6.62 -11.83
CA GLU A 133 -14.02 5.61 -11.83
C GLU A 133 -14.76 5.50 -10.50
N MET A 134 -14.05 5.66 -9.35
CA MET A 134 -14.67 5.69 -8.03
C MET A 134 -15.60 6.89 -7.88
N LYS A 135 -15.20 8.07 -8.36
CA LYS A 135 -15.98 9.30 -8.38
C LYS A 135 -17.23 9.16 -9.24
N GLU A 136 -17.12 8.60 -10.45
CA GLU A 136 -18.25 8.42 -11.38
C GLU A 136 -19.36 7.57 -10.75
N ARG A 137 -19.00 6.46 -10.10
CA ARG A 137 -19.99 5.58 -9.45
C ARG A 137 -20.32 5.99 -8.00
N LYS A 138 -19.69 7.04 -7.47
CA LYS A 138 -19.83 7.52 -6.08
C LYS A 138 -19.60 6.42 -5.03
N ASP A 139 -18.62 5.56 -5.27
CA ASP A 139 -18.23 4.48 -4.34
C ASP A 139 -16.76 4.14 -4.52
N GLY A 140 -15.95 4.36 -3.46
CA GLY A 140 -14.54 4.04 -3.44
C GLY A 140 -13.93 4.15 -2.05
N SER A 141 -12.88 3.35 -1.81
CA SER A 141 -12.11 3.41 -0.56
C SER A 141 -10.62 3.35 -0.83
N ILE A 142 -9.89 4.36 -0.38
CA ILE A 142 -8.44 4.43 -0.50
C ILE A 142 -7.84 4.39 0.90
N ILE A 143 -6.84 3.53 1.10
CA ILE A 143 -6.10 3.40 2.36
C ILE A 143 -4.62 3.54 2.05
N ILE A 144 -3.96 4.50 2.71
CA ILE A 144 -2.51 4.67 2.61
C ILE A 144 -1.88 4.22 3.93
N VAL A 145 -0.98 3.23 3.85
CA VAL A 145 -0.21 2.77 5.00
C VAL A 145 0.96 3.72 5.22
N SER A 146 0.73 4.69 6.10
CA SER A 146 1.74 5.64 6.56
C SER A 146 2.61 5.02 7.68
N SER A 147 2.89 5.73 8.74
CA SER A 147 3.68 5.29 9.91
C SER A 147 3.46 6.26 11.06
N ILE A 148 3.70 5.80 12.30
CA ILE A 148 3.91 6.73 13.43
C ILE A 148 5.06 7.70 13.15
N GLY A 149 6.04 7.32 12.32
CA GLY A 149 7.09 8.21 11.84
C GLY A 149 6.59 9.40 11.01
N GLY A 150 5.37 9.35 10.48
CA GLY A 150 4.70 10.52 9.89
C GLY A 150 4.12 11.49 10.91
N LEU A 151 4.07 11.10 12.19
CA LEU A 151 3.55 11.89 13.32
C LEU A 151 4.64 12.29 14.32
N GLN A 152 5.79 11.62 14.28
CA GLN A 152 6.89 11.80 15.23
C GLN A 152 8.23 11.92 14.51
N ALA A 153 9.13 12.70 15.08
CA ALA A 153 10.50 12.82 14.57
C ALA A 153 11.35 11.59 14.90
N SER A 154 12.42 11.38 14.12
CA SER A 154 13.45 10.38 14.36
C SER A 154 14.80 10.91 13.92
N THR A 155 15.86 10.56 14.63
CA THR A 155 17.23 10.93 14.29
C THR A 155 17.88 10.00 13.25
N VAL A 156 17.23 8.90 12.88
CA VAL A 156 17.82 7.85 12.02
C VAL A 156 17.02 7.54 10.76
N ILE A 157 15.75 7.96 10.65
CA ILE A 157 14.88 7.71 9.49
C ILE A 157 14.15 8.98 9.04
N GLY A 158 14.80 10.15 9.14
CA GLY A 158 14.14 11.44 8.93
C GLY A 158 13.47 11.60 7.57
N THR A 159 14.13 11.23 6.46
CA THR A 159 13.56 11.32 5.11
C THR A 159 12.36 10.39 4.93
N TYR A 160 12.41 9.18 5.49
CA TYR A 160 11.26 8.28 5.51
C TYR A 160 10.09 8.93 6.28
N ASN A 161 10.35 9.54 7.44
CA ASN A 161 9.33 10.22 8.23
C ASN A 161 8.67 11.38 7.46
N ILE A 162 9.46 12.18 6.73
CA ILE A 162 8.95 13.23 5.83
C ILE A 162 7.98 12.61 4.82
N SER A 163 8.37 11.50 4.17
CA SER A 163 7.49 10.84 3.20
C SER A 163 6.19 10.33 3.84
N LYS A 164 6.25 9.85 5.08
CA LYS A 164 5.07 9.35 5.80
C LYS A 164 4.16 10.47 6.32
N ALA A 165 4.72 11.62 6.65
CA ALA A 165 3.95 12.83 6.93
C ALA A 165 3.26 13.37 5.67
N ALA A 166 3.94 13.32 4.52
CA ALA A 166 3.36 13.67 3.22
C ALA A 166 2.21 12.73 2.82
N ASP A 167 2.31 11.42 3.11
CA ASP A 167 1.19 10.45 2.95
C ASP A 167 -0.05 10.91 3.72
N ILE A 168 0.11 11.34 4.96
CA ILE A 168 -1.01 11.81 5.80
C ILE A 168 -1.64 13.06 5.19
N MET A 169 -0.83 13.99 4.67
CA MET A 169 -1.35 15.19 4.02
C MET A 169 -2.02 14.86 2.67
N LEU A 170 -1.47 13.92 1.90
CA LEU A 170 -2.10 13.42 0.67
C LEU A 170 -3.50 12.87 0.97
N VAL A 171 -3.64 12.04 2.00
CA VAL A 171 -4.92 11.50 2.44
C VAL A 171 -5.93 12.60 2.79
N LYS A 172 -5.50 13.63 3.55
CA LYS A 172 -6.37 14.75 3.94
C LYS A 172 -6.87 15.52 2.72
N ASN A 173 -5.99 15.80 1.75
CA ASN A 173 -6.35 16.50 0.54
C ASN A 173 -7.32 15.69 -0.32
N LEU A 174 -7.05 14.40 -0.54
CA LEU A 174 -7.94 13.52 -1.30
C LEU A 174 -9.30 13.35 -0.61
N ALA A 175 -9.33 13.23 0.72
CA ALA A 175 -10.59 13.15 1.47
C ALA A 175 -11.41 14.44 1.37
N ALA A 176 -10.77 15.62 1.41
CA ALA A 176 -11.44 16.90 1.26
C ALA A 176 -11.99 17.10 -0.16
N GLU A 177 -11.22 16.72 -1.19
CA GLU A 177 -11.59 16.93 -2.58
C GLU A 177 -12.64 15.94 -3.09
N PHE A 178 -12.49 14.64 -2.76
CA PHE A 178 -13.32 13.55 -3.30
C PHE A 178 -14.30 12.94 -2.29
N GLY A 179 -14.26 13.34 -1.02
CA GLY A 179 -15.25 12.92 -0.02
C GLY A 179 -16.70 13.24 -0.41
N PRO A 180 -17.01 14.42 -0.99
CA PRO A 180 -18.35 14.73 -1.50
C PRO A 180 -18.85 13.76 -2.59
N ASP A 181 -17.94 13.10 -3.31
CA ASP A 181 -18.25 12.06 -4.29
C ASP A 181 -18.27 10.64 -3.69
N ASN A 182 -18.29 10.52 -2.35
CA ASN A 182 -18.25 9.25 -1.61
C ASN A 182 -16.99 8.40 -1.89
N VAL A 183 -15.86 9.05 -2.23
CA VAL A 183 -14.55 8.40 -2.28
C VAL A 183 -13.84 8.64 -0.96
N ARG A 184 -13.87 7.64 -0.09
CA ARG A 184 -13.29 7.74 1.25
C ARG A 184 -11.77 7.49 1.20
N THR A 185 -10.98 8.39 1.74
CA THR A 185 -9.52 8.23 1.81
C THR A 185 -9.07 8.30 3.27
N ASN A 186 -8.33 7.28 3.73
CA ASN A 186 -7.85 7.17 5.10
C ASN A 186 -6.37 6.77 5.15
N ALA A 187 -5.68 7.13 6.23
CA ALA A 187 -4.34 6.67 6.54
C ALA A 187 -4.35 5.73 7.75
N ILE A 188 -3.48 4.74 7.70
CA ILE A 188 -3.10 3.95 8.87
C ILE A 188 -1.67 4.37 9.23
N ALA A 189 -1.42 4.63 10.52
CA ALA A 189 -0.09 4.97 11.04
C ALA A 189 0.43 3.85 11.97
N PRO A 190 0.94 2.72 11.43
CA PRO A 190 1.44 1.63 12.24
C PRO A 190 2.63 2.06 13.09
N GLY A 191 2.73 1.48 14.30
CA GLY A 191 3.92 1.50 15.11
C GLY A 191 5.00 0.55 14.57
N LEU A 192 5.96 0.19 15.41
CA LEU A 192 7.01 -0.75 15.05
C LEU A 192 6.48 -2.19 15.08
N PHE A 193 6.28 -2.77 13.89
CA PHE A 193 5.95 -4.18 13.73
C PHE A 193 7.19 -4.99 13.38
N LYS A 194 7.33 -6.19 13.94
CA LYS A 194 8.39 -7.14 13.60
C LYS A 194 8.17 -7.72 12.20
N THR A 195 8.56 -6.95 11.19
CA THR A 195 8.58 -7.34 9.78
C THR A 195 10.00 -7.26 9.23
N ASP A 196 10.27 -7.90 8.10
CA ASP A 196 11.57 -7.75 7.42
C ASP A 196 11.89 -6.30 7.07
N PHE A 197 10.86 -5.51 6.73
CA PHE A 197 11.03 -4.09 6.40
C PHE A 197 11.59 -3.28 7.58
N ALA A 198 11.16 -3.59 8.79
CA ALA A 198 11.58 -2.87 10.00
C ALA A 198 12.75 -3.54 10.74
N ARG A 199 13.39 -4.57 10.12
CA ARG A 199 14.42 -5.38 10.78
C ARG A 199 15.54 -4.53 11.41
N ALA A 200 16.07 -3.54 10.69
CA ALA A 200 17.12 -2.65 11.16
C ALA A 200 16.73 -1.84 12.41
N LEU A 201 15.44 -1.65 12.66
CA LEU A 201 14.94 -0.93 13.83
C LEU A 201 14.73 -1.87 15.03
N TRP A 202 14.11 -3.04 14.82
CA TRP A 202 13.79 -3.93 15.95
C TRP A 202 14.92 -4.89 16.34
N GLU A 203 15.95 -5.06 15.49
CA GLU A 203 17.20 -5.76 15.87
C GLU A 203 18.19 -4.84 16.61
N ASN A 204 17.98 -3.53 16.63
CA ASN A 204 18.86 -2.59 17.33
C ASN A 204 18.33 -2.30 18.76
N PRO A 205 19.00 -2.79 19.83
CA PRO A 205 18.55 -2.57 21.21
C PRO A 205 18.52 -1.11 21.65
N GLU A 206 19.30 -0.23 21.00
CA GLU A 206 19.33 1.20 21.33
C GLU A 206 18.13 1.96 20.78
N ILE A 207 17.49 1.43 19.73
CA ILE A 207 16.29 2.03 19.12
C ILE A 207 15.01 1.55 19.84
N LEU A 208 15.07 0.39 20.51
CA LEU A 208 13.95 -0.21 21.23
C LEU A 208 13.75 0.35 22.65
N LYS A 209 14.64 1.21 23.13
CA LYS A 209 14.52 1.90 24.43
C LYS A 209 13.60 3.11 24.31
#